data_5b84d0d1c4a5df7fdfcbb633c19c0799
#
_entry.id   5b84d0d1c4a5df7fdfcbb633c19c0799
#
_cell.length_a   1.000
_cell.length_b   1.000
_cell.length_c   1.000
_cell.angle_alpha   90.00
_cell.angle_beta   90.00
_cell.angle_gamma   90.00
#
_symmetry.space_group_name_H-M   'P 1'
#
loop_
_entity.id
_entity.type
_entity.pdbx_description
1 polymer ?
#
loop_
_entity_poly.entity_id
_entity_poly.type
_entity_poly.pdbx_seq_one_letter_code
_entity_poly.pdbx_strand_id
1 'polypeptide(L)'
;MPNVESLEQHNVNYVKDDAFEKEKKAHQEHNSDNFKFLYQEDIPHGDALDKYELTYGVDIGSGTGWFANYLVEQRKYKKVYAIEPSQSAIDIAKKIYPDNKKIKYINGFAEEEISKLKLSKPTFFSTMCCLAHLEDDDVSGILKSVDKIAPIGSVLACSEPWGDFYHRECWNIRPPEWWSDALANWEFEFYNDYILTDPPGRSKGFIAIKK
;
A
#
# COMPACT_ATOMS: atom_id res chain seq x y z
N MET A 1 -3.00 -13.89 -13.43
CA MET A 1 -4.19 -13.02 -13.19
C MET A 1 -4.58 -13.18 -11.75
N PRO A 2 -4.81 -12.10 -11.01
CA PRO A 2 -5.25 -12.21 -9.62
C PRO A 2 -6.49 -13.08 -9.55
N ASN A 3 -6.61 -13.85 -8.47
CA ASN A 3 -7.73 -14.74 -8.28
C ASN A 3 -9.04 -13.92 -8.28
N VAL A 4 -9.90 -14.16 -9.25
CA VAL A 4 -11.18 -13.45 -9.43
C VAL A 4 -12.05 -13.54 -8.17
N GLU A 5 -12.01 -14.67 -7.45
CA GLU A 5 -12.72 -14.86 -6.18
C GLU A 5 -12.25 -13.90 -5.09
N SER A 6 -10.94 -13.60 -4.99
CA SER A 6 -10.42 -12.65 -4.00
C SER A 6 -10.85 -11.22 -4.30
N LEU A 7 -10.95 -10.86 -5.58
CA LEU A 7 -11.42 -9.57 -6.01
C LEU A 7 -12.93 -9.39 -5.79
N GLU A 8 -13.72 -10.43 -6.09
CA GLU A 8 -15.15 -10.42 -5.82
C GLU A 8 -15.44 -10.28 -4.33
N GLN A 9 -14.68 -10.96 -3.48
CA GLN A 9 -14.82 -10.88 -2.02
C GLN A 9 -14.37 -9.51 -1.47
N HIS A 10 -13.34 -8.91 -2.06
CA HIS A 10 -12.91 -7.54 -1.74
C HIS A 10 -14.00 -6.53 -2.13
N ASN A 11 -14.56 -6.65 -3.33
CA ASN A 11 -15.63 -5.79 -3.81
C ASN A 11 -16.91 -5.85 -2.96
N VAL A 12 -17.27 -7.03 -2.43
CA VAL A 12 -18.48 -7.22 -1.60
C VAL A 12 -18.50 -6.26 -0.40
N ASN A 13 -17.35 -5.89 0.15
CA ASN A 13 -17.28 -4.99 1.31
C ASN A 13 -17.68 -3.56 0.94
N TYR A 14 -17.44 -3.12 -0.29
CA TYR A 14 -17.67 -1.75 -0.74
C TYR A 14 -19.00 -1.53 -1.48
N VAL A 15 -19.75 -2.59 -1.76
CA VAL A 15 -21.09 -2.49 -2.37
C VAL A 15 -22.24 -2.56 -1.38
N LYS A 16 -21.95 -2.74 -0.08
CA LYS A 16 -22.98 -2.73 0.98
C LYS A 16 -23.55 -1.34 1.17
N ASP A 17 -24.84 -1.24 1.46
CA ASP A 17 -25.54 0.05 1.62
C ASP A 17 -24.90 0.97 2.68
N ASP A 18 -24.28 0.40 3.70
CA ASP A 18 -23.64 1.12 4.80
C ASP A 18 -22.11 1.33 4.61
N ALA A 19 -21.53 0.85 3.51
CA ALA A 19 -20.07 0.88 3.29
C ALA A 19 -19.52 2.31 3.34
N PHE A 20 -20.20 3.27 2.73
CA PHE A 20 -19.77 4.67 2.74
C PHE A 20 -19.69 5.26 4.14
N GLU A 21 -20.72 5.06 4.98
CA GLU A 21 -20.75 5.62 6.34
C GLU A 21 -19.71 4.94 7.25
N LYS A 22 -19.49 3.63 7.08
CA LYS A 22 -18.46 2.89 7.81
C LYS A 22 -17.07 3.40 7.46
N GLU A 23 -16.75 3.51 6.18
CA GLU A 23 -15.46 4.00 5.72
C GLU A 23 -15.23 5.45 6.15
N LYS A 24 -16.21 6.30 5.99
CA LYS A 24 -16.14 7.70 6.44
C LYS A 24 -15.86 7.81 7.94
N LYS A 25 -16.50 6.99 8.76
CA LYS A 25 -16.26 6.94 10.20
C LYS A 25 -14.85 6.45 10.51
N ALA A 26 -14.40 5.36 9.86
CA ALA A 26 -13.05 4.83 10.04
C ALA A 26 -11.98 5.88 9.67
N HIS A 27 -12.17 6.61 8.57
CA HIS A 27 -11.25 7.69 8.18
C HIS A 27 -11.22 8.84 9.21
N GLN A 28 -12.35 9.17 9.82
CA GLN A 28 -12.41 10.17 10.89
C GLN A 28 -11.66 9.71 12.15
N GLU A 29 -11.83 8.46 12.54
CA GLU A 29 -11.15 7.86 13.67
C GLU A 29 -9.63 7.82 13.45
N HIS A 30 -9.16 7.37 12.30
CA HIS A 30 -7.74 7.41 11.95
C HIS A 30 -7.15 8.83 11.97
N ASN A 31 -7.91 9.82 11.52
CA ASN A 31 -7.50 11.21 11.55
C ASN A 31 -7.47 11.79 12.98
N SER A 32 -8.39 11.36 13.88
CA SER A 32 -8.46 11.84 15.25
C SER A 32 -7.28 11.39 16.11
N ASP A 33 -6.72 10.21 15.83
CA ASP A 33 -5.59 9.68 16.57
C ASP A 33 -4.23 10.24 16.13
N ASN A 34 -4.22 11.35 15.39
CA ASN A 34 -3.02 12.00 14.86
C ASN A 34 -2.11 11.04 14.09
N PHE A 35 -2.73 10.09 13.37
CA PHE A 35 -2.00 9.11 12.55
C PHE A 35 -0.99 8.25 13.31
N LYS A 36 -1.16 8.11 14.63
CA LYS A 36 -0.25 7.35 15.49
C LYS A 36 -0.03 5.92 15.01
N PHE A 37 -1.03 5.34 14.37
CA PHE A 37 -0.94 3.99 13.87
C PHE A 37 0.17 3.82 12.81
N LEU A 38 0.53 4.86 12.05
CA LEU A 38 1.63 4.80 11.08
C LEU A 38 3.01 4.64 11.73
N TYR A 39 3.11 4.92 13.03
CA TYR A 39 4.34 4.82 13.82
C TYR A 39 4.30 3.63 14.80
N GLN A 40 3.41 2.69 14.58
CA GLN A 40 3.46 1.41 15.28
C GLN A 40 4.66 0.61 14.78
N GLU A 41 5.22 -0.24 15.65
CA GLU A 41 6.47 -0.98 15.39
C GLU A 41 6.45 -1.83 14.10
N ASP A 42 5.29 -2.20 13.64
CA ASP A 42 5.06 -3.07 12.49
C ASP A 42 4.64 -2.32 11.20
N ILE A 43 4.59 -0.99 11.24
CA ILE A 43 4.20 -0.16 10.09
C ILE A 43 5.31 0.85 9.76
N PRO A 44 6.19 0.54 8.81
CA PRO A 44 7.35 1.38 8.50
C PRO A 44 7.03 2.70 7.79
N HIS A 45 5.79 2.94 7.42
CA HIS A 45 5.38 4.08 6.60
C HIS A 45 5.66 5.43 7.27
N GLY A 46 5.43 5.53 8.59
CA GLY A 46 5.71 6.75 9.35
C GLY A 46 7.18 7.12 9.28
N ASP A 47 8.05 6.18 9.59
CA ASP A 47 9.50 6.37 9.57
C ASP A 47 10.02 6.69 8.17
N ALA A 48 9.49 6.01 7.14
CA ALA A 48 9.84 6.32 5.75
C ALA A 48 9.46 7.74 5.36
N LEU A 49 8.27 8.22 5.79
CA LEU A 49 7.82 9.57 5.50
C LEU A 49 8.62 10.65 6.23
N ASP A 50 9.15 10.35 7.40
CA ASP A 50 9.99 11.28 8.18
C ASP A 50 11.45 11.30 7.71
N LYS A 51 11.95 10.14 7.28
CA LYS A 51 13.33 9.97 6.82
C LYS A 51 13.55 10.50 5.39
N TYR A 52 12.54 10.43 4.52
CA TYR A 52 12.66 10.77 3.11
C TYR A 52 11.70 11.87 2.70
N GLU A 53 12.25 13.02 2.28
CA GLU A 53 11.50 14.19 1.82
C GLU A 53 10.99 14.03 0.38
N LEU A 54 10.04 13.10 0.17
CA LEU A 54 9.43 12.87 -1.13
C LEU A 54 8.13 13.66 -1.27
N THR A 55 7.79 14.02 -2.50
CA THR A 55 6.59 14.84 -2.79
C THR A 55 5.69 14.25 -3.88
N TYR A 56 6.04 13.07 -4.37
CA TYR A 56 5.24 12.28 -5.32
C TYR A 56 5.01 10.91 -4.73
N GLY A 57 3.79 10.38 -4.84
CA GLY A 57 3.40 9.10 -4.28
C GLY A 57 2.69 8.19 -5.27
N VAL A 58 2.83 6.88 -5.05
CA VAL A 58 2.02 5.82 -5.66
C VAL A 58 1.54 4.94 -4.52
N ASP A 59 0.23 4.92 -4.31
CA ASP A 59 -0.44 4.12 -3.28
C ASP A 59 -1.05 2.88 -3.94
N ILE A 60 -0.47 1.72 -3.68
CA ILE A 60 -0.79 0.44 -4.31
C ILE A 60 -1.83 -0.29 -3.44
N GLY A 61 -2.99 -0.59 -4.01
CA GLY A 61 -4.12 -1.11 -3.25
C GLY A 61 -4.72 -0.03 -2.34
N SER A 62 -4.99 1.14 -2.91
CA SER A 62 -5.35 2.34 -2.14
C SER A 62 -6.69 2.25 -1.41
N GLY A 63 -7.52 1.23 -1.70
CA GLY A 63 -8.84 1.08 -1.10
C GLY A 63 -9.68 2.34 -1.23
N THR A 64 -10.21 2.82 -0.11
CA THR A 64 -11.03 4.04 -0.04
C THR A 64 -10.21 5.32 0.10
N GLY A 65 -8.89 5.27 -0.20
CA GLY A 65 -8.03 6.44 -0.43
C GLY A 65 -7.56 7.17 0.83
N TRP A 66 -7.66 6.56 2.00
CA TRP A 66 -7.24 7.20 3.25
C TRP A 66 -5.77 7.61 3.23
N PHE A 67 -4.86 6.68 2.89
CA PHE A 67 -3.42 6.96 2.89
C PHE A 67 -3.02 7.93 1.79
N ALA A 68 -3.59 7.78 0.59
CA ALA A 68 -3.37 8.75 -0.50
C ALA A 68 -3.77 10.17 -0.07
N ASN A 69 -4.90 10.34 0.64
CA ASN A 69 -5.31 11.63 1.18
C ASN A 69 -4.38 12.12 2.28
N TYR A 70 -3.93 11.25 3.19
CA TYR A 70 -2.93 11.58 4.20
C TYR A 70 -1.65 12.16 3.59
N LEU A 71 -1.12 11.51 2.55
CA LEU A 71 0.07 12.01 1.84
C LEU A 71 -0.13 13.43 1.31
N VAL A 72 -1.28 13.73 0.73
CA VAL A 72 -1.57 15.06 0.18
C VAL A 72 -1.82 16.08 1.27
N GLU A 73 -2.69 15.79 2.23
CA GLU A 73 -3.17 16.78 3.20
C GLU A 73 -2.18 17.00 4.35
N GLN A 74 -1.57 15.93 4.85
CA GLN A 74 -0.67 16.04 6.00
C GLN A 74 0.79 16.14 5.57
N ARG A 75 1.20 15.35 4.59
CA ARG A 75 2.61 15.30 4.14
C ARG A 75 2.89 16.25 2.96
N LYS A 76 1.88 17.00 2.50
CA LYS A 76 1.97 18.03 1.45
C LYS A 76 2.49 17.53 0.10
N TYR A 77 2.20 16.29 -0.22
CA TYR A 77 2.55 15.71 -1.50
C TYR A 77 1.94 16.51 -2.65
N LYS A 78 2.69 16.68 -3.73
CA LYS A 78 2.27 17.41 -4.91
C LYS A 78 1.33 16.63 -5.79
N LYS A 79 1.52 15.30 -5.80
CA LYS A 79 0.70 14.36 -6.56
C LYS A 79 0.81 12.96 -6.00
N VAL A 80 -0.31 12.28 -5.92
CA VAL A 80 -0.41 10.87 -5.55
C VAL A 80 -1.22 10.14 -6.62
N TYR A 81 -0.71 9.01 -7.08
CA TYR A 81 -1.45 8.04 -7.88
C TYR A 81 -1.97 6.95 -6.93
N ALA A 82 -3.28 6.82 -6.83
CA ALA A 82 -3.96 5.83 -5.99
C ALA A 82 -4.52 4.74 -6.88
N ILE A 83 -3.91 3.56 -6.85
CA ILE A 83 -4.25 2.43 -7.73
C ILE A 83 -5.09 1.44 -6.94
N GLU A 84 -6.27 1.14 -7.44
CA GLU A 84 -7.24 0.26 -6.77
C GLU A 84 -8.08 -0.49 -7.81
N PRO A 85 -8.17 -1.83 -7.77
CA PRO A 85 -8.97 -2.58 -8.71
C PRO A 85 -10.49 -2.44 -8.47
N SER A 86 -10.92 -2.12 -7.24
CA SER A 86 -12.33 -1.93 -6.92
C SER A 86 -12.82 -0.53 -7.29
N GLN A 87 -13.68 -0.45 -8.32
CA GLN A 87 -14.33 0.80 -8.68
C GLN A 87 -15.20 1.34 -7.54
N SER A 88 -15.86 0.46 -6.78
CA SER A 88 -16.71 0.84 -5.64
C SER A 88 -15.91 1.50 -4.52
N ALA A 89 -14.70 1.01 -4.24
CA ALA A 89 -13.79 1.64 -3.27
C ALA A 89 -13.38 3.04 -3.75
N ILE A 90 -13.02 3.18 -5.02
CA ILE A 90 -12.69 4.49 -5.62
C ILE A 90 -13.86 5.46 -5.55
N ASP A 91 -15.08 5.00 -5.79
CA ASP A 91 -16.28 5.85 -5.73
C ASP A 91 -16.54 6.34 -4.30
N ILE A 92 -16.29 5.49 -3.30
CA ILE A 92 -16.31 5.88 -1.88
C ILE A 92 -15.21 6.91 -1.60
N ALA A 93 -13.98 6.65 -2.04
CA ALA A 93 -12.86 7.58 -1.86
C ALA A 93 -13.17 8.97 -2.41
N LYS A 94 -13.72 9.05 -3.62
CA LYS A 94 -14.12 10.32 -4.26
C LYS A 94 -15.25 11.04 -3.53
N LYS A 95 -16.16 10.29 -2.87
CA LYS A 95 -17.21 10.89 -2.04
C LYS A 95 -16.68 11.42 -0.72
N ILE A 96 -15.70 10.73 -0.11
CA ILE A 96 -15.07 11.19 1.15
C ILE A 96 -14.15 12.39 0.90
N TYR A 97 -13.40 12.38 -0.23
CA TYR A 97 -12.40 13.39 -0.58
C TYR A 97 -12.69 14.05 -1.94
N PRO A 98 -13.83 14.75 -2.10
CA PRO A 98 -14.31 15.20 -3.43
C PRO A 98 -13.41 16.23 -4.11
N ASP A 99 -12.70 17.05 -3.32
CA ASP A 99 -11.95 18.21 -3.82
C ASP A 99 -10.44 17.95 -3.95
N ASN A 100 -9.96 16.74 -3.69
CA ASN A 100 -8.54 16.47 -3.68
C ASN A 100 -7.97 16.22 -5.10
N LYS A 101 -7.76 17.30 -5.86
CA LYS A 101 -7.24 17.26 -7.25
C LYS A 101 -5.79 16.74 -7.37
N LYS A 102 -5.08 16.62 -6.26
CA LYS A 102 -3.71 16.08 -6.24
C LYS A 102 -3.69 14.55 -6.22
N ILE A 103 -4.81 13.90 -5.93
CA ILE A 103 -4.95 12.44 -6.02
C ILE A 103 -5.50 12.07 -7.39
N LYS A 104 -4.77 11.22 -8.09
CA LYS A 104 -5.27 10.57 -9.31
C LYS A 104 -5.64 9.13 -8.98
N TYR A 105 -6.93 8.87 -8.79
CA TYR A 105 -7.44 7.51 -8.67
C TYR A 105 -7.37 6.80 -10.03
N ILE A 106 -6.85 5.57 -10.01
CA ILE A 106 -6.67 4.71 -11.19
C ILE A 106 -7.35 3.39 -10.88
N ASN A 107 -8.39 3.06 -11.62
CA ASN A 107 -9.06 1.77 -11.52
C ASN A 107 -8.32 0.74 -12.37
N GLY A 108 -7.77 -0.27 -11.74
CA GLY A 108 -7.05 -1.34 -12.40
C GLY A 108 -6.09 -2.09 -11.47
N PHE A 109 -5.51 -3.15 -11.99
CA PHE A 109 -4.52 -3.94 -11.28
C PHE A 109 -3.16 -3.24 -11.26
N ALA A 110 -2.50 -3.28 -10.12
CA ALA A 110 -1.25 -2.55 -9.89
C ALA A 110 -0.15 -2.95 -10.89
N GLU A 111 -0.03 -4.23 -11.21
CA GLU A 111 0.96 -4.73 -12.19
C GLU A 111 0.86 -4.00 -13.54
N GLU A 112 -0.37 -3.82 -14.04
CA GLU A 112 -0.62 -3.18 -15.31
C GLU A 112 -0.50 -1.66 -15.23
N GLU A 113 -1.13 -1.06 -14.21
CA GLU A 113 -1.27 0.40 -14.12
C GLU A 113 0.03 1.09 -13.72
N ILE A 114 0.84 0.48 -12.86
CA ILE A 114 2.16 1.01 -12.50
C ILE A 114 3.02 1.18 -13.75
N SER A 115 3.05 0.18 -14.63
CA SER A 115 3.87 0.20 -15.85
C SER A 115 3.55 1.35 -16.81
N LYS A 116 2.34 1.92 -16.72
CA LYS A 116 1.86 3.04 -17.56
C LYS A 116 2.22 4.42 -16.98
N LEU A 117 2.66 4.47 -15.72
CA LEU A 117 3.04 5.73 -15.09
C LEU A 117 4.36 6.26 -15.68
N LYS A 118 4.45 7.58 -15.78
CA LYS A 118 5.69 8.27 -16.19
C LYS A 118 6.18 9.09 -15.00
N LEU A 119 7.10 8.52 -14.25
CA LEU A 119 7.71 9.15 -13.09
C LEU A 119 9.06 9.74 -13.48
N SER A 120 9.27 11.01 -13.16
CA SER A 120 10.52 11.74 -13.49
C SER A 120 11.27 12.19 -12.24
N LYS A 121 10.76 11.88 -11.07
CA LYS A 121 11.32 12.28 -9.77
C LYS A 121 11.23 11.13 -8.79
N PRO A 122 12.14 11.04 -7.81
CA PRO A 122 12.02 10.09 -6.72
C PRO A 122 10.62 10.10 -6.13
N THR A 123 10.05 8.92 -5.98
CA THR A 123 8.63 8.71 -5.67
C THR A 123 8.51 7.76 -4.49
N PHE A 124 7.58 8.05 -3.61
CA PHE A 124 7.20 7.18 -2.51
C PHE A 124 6.15 6.17 -3.00
N PHE A 125 6.49 4.90 -2.97
CA PHE A 125 5.58 3.80 -3.21
C PHE A 125 5.10 3.25 -1.87
N SER A 126 3.82 3.03 -1.73
CA SER A 126 3.18 2.50 -0.53
C SER A 126 2.38 1.26 -0.86
N THR A 127 2.43 0.27 0.02
CA THR A 127 1.49 -0.84 0.05
C THR A 127 1.20 -1.21 1.50
N MET A 128 -0.07 -1.28 1.86
CA MET A 128 -0.54 -1.68 3.19
C MET A 128 -1.64 -2.73 3.08
N CYS A 129 -1.42 -3.90 3.70
CA CYS A 129 -2.41 -4.99 3.74
C CYS A 129 -2.93 -5.39 2.35
N CYS A 130 -2.07 -5.36 1.34
CA CYS A 130 -2.45 -5.58 -0.05
C CYS A 130 -1.76 -6.79 -0.67
N LEU A 131 -0.43 -6.85 -0.60
CA LEU A 131 0.34 -7.84 -1.34
C LEU A 131 0.25 -9.25 -0.75
N ALA A 132 -0.07 -9.39 0.53
CA ALA A 132 -0.27 -10.70 1.15
C ALA A 132 -1.46 -11.48 0.57
N HIS A 133 -2.39 -10.79 -0.09
CA HIS A 133 -3.55 -11.44 -0.73
C HIS A 133 -3.28 -11.92 -2.16
N LEU A 134 -2.10 -11.65 -2.68
CA LEU A 134 -1.73 -11.96 -4.06
C LEU A 134 -0.76 -13.13 -4.12
N GLU A 135 -0.79 -13.87 -5.22
CA GLU A 135 0.18 -14.92 -5.50
C GLU A 135 1.57 -14.33 -5.79
N ASP A 136 2.61 -15.15 -5.66
CA ASP A 136 4.01 -14.73 -5.83
C ASP A 136 4.29 -14.13 -7.22
N ASP A 137 3.69 -14.69 -8.26
CA ASP A 137 3.85 -14.19 -9.62
C ASP A 137 3.26 -12.79 -9.80
N ASP A 138 2.07 -12.53 -9.22
CA ASP A 138 1.41 -11.23 -9.26
C ASP A 138 2.24 -10.17 -8.51
N VAL A 139 2.71 -10.52 -7.30
CA VAL A 139 3.56 -9.60 -6.52
C VAL A 139 4.89 -9.35 -7.23
N SER A 140 5.51 -10.38 -7.78
CA SER A 140 6.75 -10.23 -8.59
C SER A 140 6.51 -9.33 -9.79
N GLY A 141 5.38 -9.41 -10.46
CA GLY A 141 4.97 -8.53 -11.56
C GLY A 141 4.85 -7.08 -11.11
N ILE A 142 4.20 -6.84 -9.96
CA ILE A 142 4.07 -5.50 -9.36
C ILE A 142 5.46 -4.93 -9.03
N LEU A 143 6.31 -5.70 -8.34
CA LEU A 143 7.64 -5.24 -7.95
C LEU A 143 8.54 -4.95 -9.15
N LYS A 144 8.50 -5.79 -10.19
CA LYS A 144 9.20 -5.54 -11.47
C LYS A 144 8.71 -4.25 -12.13
N SER A 145 7.41 -3.99 -12.09
CA SER A 145 6.83 -2.76 -12.63
C SER A 145 7.28 -1.54 -11.84
N VAL A 146 7.30 -1.62 -10.50
CA VAL A 146 7.87 -0.59 -9.61
C VAL A 146 9.34 -0.35 -9.93
N ASP A 147 10.16 -1.42 -9.95
CA ASP A 147 11.59 -1.28 -10.22
C ASP A 147 11.86 -0.61 -11.57
N LYS A 148 11.15 -1.01 -12.60
CA LYS A 148 11.32 -0.48 -13.95
C LYS A 148 11.08 1.02 -14.06
N ILE A 149 10.06 1.56 -13.34
CA ILE A 149 9.63 2.96 -13.50
C ILE A 149 10.13 3.89 -12.39
N ALA A 150 10.54 3.35 -11.25
CA ALA A 150 10.98 4.15 -10.11
C ALA A 150 12.32 4.84 -10.45
N PRO A 151 12.43 6.16 -10.36
CA PRO A 151 13.71 6.85 -10.41
C PRO A 151 14.59 6.47 -9.22
N ILE A 152 15.92 6.61 -9.38
CA ILE A 152 16.88 6.47 -8.28
C ILE A 152 16.50 7.38 -7.12
N GLY A 153 16.62 6.89 -5.89
CA GLY A 153 16.19 7.58 -4.67
C GLY A 153 14.70 7.44 -4.37
N SER A 154 13.94 6.67 -5.17
CA SER A 154 12.58 6.29 -4.80
C SER A 154 12.57 5.34 -3.61
N VAL A 155 11.50 5.41 -2.84
CA VAL A 155 11.30 4.60 -1.62
C VAL A 155 10.04 3.77 -1.76
N LEU A 156 10.10 2.51 -1.38
CA LEU A 156 8.95 1.62 -1.20
C LEU A 156 8.81 1.30 0.28
N ALA A 157 7.68 1.66 0.87
CA ALA A 157 7.27 1.20 2.19
C ALA A 157 6.20 0.12 2.04
N CYS A 158 6.45 -1.02 2.62
CA CYS A 158 5.56 -2.18 2.58
C CYS A 158 5.19 -2.58 4.00
N SER A 159 3.92 -2.80 4.26
CA SER A 159 3.40 -3.24 5.54
C SER A 159 2.29 -4.26 5.30
N GLU A 160 2.53 -5.51 5.67
CA GLU A 160 1.58 -6.59 5.49
C GLU A 160 1.20 -7.19 6.85
N PRO A 161 -0.09 -7.41 7.12
CA PRO A 161 -0.52 -7.95 8.41
C PRO A 161 -0.14 -9.42 8.53
N TRP A 162 0.38 -9.78 9.71
CA TRP A 162 0.83 -11.13 10.05
C TRP A 162 0.37 -11.52 11.44
N GLY A 163 0.06 -12.77 11.65
CA GLY A 163 -0.17 -13.33 12.96
C GLY A 163 -1.40 -14.20 13.04
N ASP A 164 -1.50 -14.96 14.13
CA ASP A 164 -2.52 -15.96 14.38
C ASP A 164 -3.98 -15.45 14.33
N PHE A 165 -4.17 -14.15 14.44
CA PHE A 165 -5.49 -13.52 14.34
C PHE A 165 -6.06 -13.54 12.93
N TYR A 166 -5.25 -13.84 11.94
CA TYR A 166 -5.60 -13.75 10.54
C TYR A 166 -5.24 -15.02 9.76
N HIS A 167 -5.43 -16.19 10.37
CA HIS A 167 -5.45 -17.47 9.65
C HIS A 167 -6.55 -17.46 8.58
N ARG A 168 -6.33 -16.67 7.54
CA ARG A 168 -7.07 -16.83 6.31
C ARG A 168 -6.17 -17.62 5.38
N GLU A 169 -6.69 -18.71 4.88
CA GLU A 169 -6.02 -19.56 3.87
C GLU A 169 -5.53 -18.81 2.62
N CYS A 170 -5.83 -17.49 2.53
CA CYS A 170 -5.54 -16.64 1.39
C CYS A 170 -4.34 -15.68 1.61
N TRP A 171 -3.53 -15.85 2.67
CA TRP A 171 -2.40 -14.96 2.91
C TRP A 171 -1.07 -15.63 2.59
N ASN A 172 -0.35 -15.03 1.64
CA ASN A 172 0.96 -15.48 1.20
C ASN A 172 2.05 -14.72 1.97
N ILE A 173 2.68 -15.43 2.92
CA ILE A 173 3.77 -14.90 3.76
C ILE A 173 5.09 -15.05 3.02
N ARG A 174 5.82 -13.95 2.83
CA ARG A 174 7.09 -13.93 2.10
C ARG A 174 8.25 -13.55 3.04
N PRO A 175 9.32 -14.37 3.09
CA PRO A 175 10.45 -14.06 3.93
C PRO A 175 11.28 -12.88 3.38
N PRO A 176 12.13 -12.23 4.19
CA PRO A 176 12.95 -11.10 3.78
C PRO A 176 13.77 -11.34 2.50
N GLU A 177 14.33 -12.54 2.37
CA GLU A 177 15.14 -12.92 1.24
C GLU A 177 14.35 -12.85 -0.08
N TRP A 178 13.10 -13.27 -0.04
CA TRP A 178 12.21 -13.22 -1.20
C TRP A 178 12.05 -11.78 -1.74
N TRP A 179 11.86 -10.80 -0.82
CA TRP A 179 11.73 -9.39 -1.18
C TRP A 179 13.03 -8.82 -1.74
N SER A 180 14.15 -9.15 -1.10
CA SER A 180 15.47 -8.69 -1.53
C SER A 180 15.85 -9.25 -2.90
N ASP A 181 15.49 -10.49 -3.20
CA ASP A 181 15.72 -11.10 -4.52
C ASP A 181 14.85 -10.47 -5.59
N ALA A 182 13.59 -10.15 -5.27
CA ALA A 182 12.65 -9.51 -6.20
C ALA A 182 13.05 -8.07 -6.56
N LEU A 183 13.76 -7.37 -5.68
CA LEU A 183 14.22 -5.99 -5.85
C LEU A 183 15.74 -5.85 -5.61
N ALA A 184 16.55 -6.61 -6.33
CA ALA A 184 18.00 -6.73 -6.12
C ALA A 184 18.78 -5.40 -6.16
N ASN A 185 18.24 -4.36 -6.83
CA ASN A 185 18.85 -3.03 -6.91
C ASN A 185 18.37 -2.06 -5.84
N TRP A 186 17.71 -2.56 -4.81
CA TRP A 186 17.18 -1.77 -3.72
C TRP A 186 17.88 -2.14 -2.41
N GLU A 187 18.08 -1.16 -1.55
CA GLU A 187 18.57 -1.35 -0.19
C GLU A 187 17.41 -1.45 0.78
N PHE A 188 17.38 -2.50 1.59
CA PHE A 188 16.30 -2.83 2.49
C PHE A 188 16.62 -2.49 3.95
N GLU A 189 15.63 -1.95 4.64
CA GLU A 189 15.55 -1.84 6.10
C GLU A 189 14.28 -2.58 6.54
N PHE A 190 14.44 -3.75 7.15
CA PHE A 190 13.32 -4.56 7.64
C PHE A 190 12.94 -4.14 9.06
N TYR A 191 11.64 -4.07 9.31
CA TYR A 191 11.06 -3.70 10.60
C TYR A 191 10.61 -4.96 11.35
N ASN A 192 10.99 -5.00 12.67
CA ASN A 192 10.61 -6.08 13.59
C ASN A 192 10.87 -7.48 13.08
N ASP A 193 12.12 -7.90 13.17
CA ASP A 193 12.56 -9.25 12.85
C ASP A 193 11.52 -10.12 12.14
N TYR A 194 11.62 -10.24 10.84
CA TYR A 194 10.83 -11.16 10.02
C TYR A 194 11.01 -12.63 10.48
N ILE A 195 11.31 -12.81 11.75
CA ILE A 195 11.44 -14.12 12.36
C ILE A 195 10.03 -14.66 12.52
N LEU A 196 9.74 -15.68 11.73
CA LEU A 196 8.62 -16.58 11.97
C LEU A 196 8.91 -17.31 13.29
N THR A 197 8.62 -16.66 14.41
CA THR A 197 8.64 -17.34 15.70
C THR A 197 7.31 -18.02 15.92
N ASP A 198 7.34 -19.15 16.59
CA ASP A 198 6.13 -19.86 17.03
C ASP A 198 5.72 -19.32 18.44
N PRO A 199 4.53 -18.71 18.59
CA PRO A 199 3.55 -18.43 17.54
C PRO A 199 4.02 -17.36 16.55
N PRO A 200 3.62 -17.49 15.26
CA PRO A 200 4.04 -16.59 14.22
C PRO A 200 3.69 -15.15 14.59
N GLY A 201 4.70 -14.34 14.62
CA GLY A 201 4.61 -12.98 15.13
C GLY A 201 3.84 -12.05 14.21
N ARG A 202 3.66 -10.88 14.70
CA ARG A 202 2.85 -9.77 14.20
C ARG A 202 3.31 -9.28 12.83
N SER A 203 2.45 -8.47 12.21
CA SER A 203 2.69 -7.72 11.00
C SER A 203 4.09 -7.13 10.93
N LYS A 204 4.67 -7.20 9.79
CA LYS A 204 6.03 -6.75 9.56
C LYS A 204 6.13 -6.06 8.23
N GLY A 205 7.03 -5.15 8.18
CA GLY A 205 7.19 -4.37 7.00
C GLY A 205 8.65 -4.11 6.68
N PHE A 206 8.85 -3.38 5.63
CA PHE A 206 10.16 -2.91 5.24
C PHE A 206 10.09 -1.54 4.58
N ILE A 207 11.23 -0.85 4.59
CA ILE A 207 11.53 0.26 3.71
C ILE A 207 12.58 -0.24 2.72
N ALA A 208 12.36 -0.02 1.43
CA ALA A 208 13.35 -0.28 0.41
C ALA A 208 13.65 0.99 -0.39
N ILE A 209 14.93 1.23 -0.71
CA ILE A 209 15.41 2.44 -1.38
C ILE A 209 16.10 2.04 -2.66
N LYS A 210 15.67 2.60 -3.77
CA LYS A 210 16.28 2.36 -5.07
C LYS A 210 17.65 3.05 -5.18
N LYS A 211 18.70 2.30 -5.50
CA LYS A 211 20.07 2.77 -5.71
C LYS A 211 20.35 3.10 -7.18
#